data_48cbb5313ab3e138020c43a059e47ce9
#
_entry.id   48cbb5313ab3e138020c43a059e47ce9
#
_cell.length_a   1.000
_cell.length_b   1.000
_cell.length_c   1.000
_cell.angle_alpha   90.00
_cell.angle_beta   90.00
_cell.angle_gamma   90.00
#
_symmetry.space_group_name_H-M   'P 1'
#
loop_
_entity.id
_entity.type
_entity.pdbx_description
1 polymer ?
#
loop_
_entity_poly.entity_id
_entity_poly.type
_entity_poly.pdbx_seq_one_letter_code
_entity_poly.pdbx_strand_id
1 'polypeptide(L)'
;MFRIFFASDIHASDIAFRKFLNAGNYYRADALLYGGDITGKALIFIEKDRDGNYQADFLGTHEVIKGEEQLKILTQKIMDRGYYYKIMDGAEIDAAMQSKDEMHKLITEEMIKRVENWLELGRSLLTKSQKKMYLLLGNDDPRDVLDAIRSGTNENIIDVNEKNFTLDCGIEGIGVPFSNVTPWKLPGDVPEDELQSKIEKLASGVQDIHHSIFLIHVPPVDTAIDEAPLLEDLKIKVDVTGIKTTHVGSIAVRSAIEKFQPMLSLHGHIHESRGVARIGKTLCINPGSEYEQGVLRGAVINIDEKSKKLRSHLLVSG
;
A
#
# COMPACT_ATOMS: atom_id res chain seq x y z
N MET A 1 4.47 24.09 -11.92
CA MET A 1 4.65 23.40 -10.61
C MET A 1 3.89 22.11 -10.71
N PHE A 2 4.54 20.97 -10.62
CA PHE A 2 3.91 19.66 -10.63
C PHE A 2 3.74 19.17 -9.19
N ARG A 3 2.55 18.75 -8.83
CA ARG A 3 2.22 18.30 -7.49
C ARG A 3 1.86 16.81 -7.50
N ILE A 4 2.50 16.07 -6.62
CA ILE A 4 2.24 14.66 -6.37
C ILE A 4 1.53 14.52 -5.02
N PHE A 5 0.52 13.65 -4.96
CA PHE A 5 0.03 13.09 -3.71
C PHE A 5 0.50 11.64 -3.63
N PHE A 6 1.19 11.31 -2.54
CA PHE A 6 1.72 9.99 -2.29
C PHE A 6 1.07 9.38 -1.05
N ALA A 7 0.66 8.11 -1.13
CA ALA A 7 0.21 7.29 0.01
C ALA A 7 0.61 5.83 -0.21
N SER A 8 0.61 5.04 0.85
CA SER A 8 0.97 3.62 0.88
C SER A 8 0.18 2.87 1.96
N ASP A 9 0.21 1.54 1.94
CA ASP A 9 -0.23 0.67 3.03
C ASP A 9 -1.70 0.89 3.44
N ILE A 10 -2.61 0.88 2.48
CA ILE A 10 -4.07 1.04 2.70
C ILE A 10 -4.72 -0.28 3.14
N HIS A 11 -4.11 -1.45 2.84
CA HIS A 11 -4.53 -2.78 3.28
C HIS A 11 -6.05 -3.01 3.18
N ALA A 12 -6.58 -2.93 1.96
CA ALA A 12 -8.00 -3.13 1.62
C ALA A 12 -9.00 -2.19 2.31
N SER A 13 -8.58 -1.13 3.00
CA SER A 13 -9.48 -0.14 3.60
C SER A 13 -10.19 0.68 2.52
N ASP A 14 -11.51 0.45 2.35
CA ASP A 14 -12.31 1.11 1.31
C ASP A 14 -12.37 2.63 1.53
N ILE A 15 -12.54 3.06 2.77
CA ILE A 15 -12.56 4.48 3.10
C ILE A 15 -11.20 5.16 2.83
N ALA A 16 -10.08 4.50 3.14
CA ALA A 16 -8.75 5.04 2.88
C ALA A 16 -8.47 5.15 1.37
N PHE A 17 -8.86 4.13 0.57
CA PHE A 17 -8.72 4.18 -0.88
C PHE A 17 -9.56 5.29 -1.53
N ARG A 18 -10.83 5.46 -1.10
CA ARG A 18 -11.68 6.57 -1.56
C ARG A 18 -11.10 7.94 -1.21
N LYS A 19 -10.54 8.08 -0.02
CA LYS A 19 -9.82 9.28 0.39
C LYS A 19 -8.57 9.51 -0.47
N PHE A 20 -7.82 8.45 -0.80
CA PHE A 20 -6.66 8.53 -1.69
C PHE A 20 -7.03 9.05 -3.08
N LEU A 21 -8.05 8.48 -3.72
CA LEU A 21 -8.54 8.99 -5.00
C LEU A 21 -8.99 10.46 -4.92
N ASN A 22 -9.67 10.82 -3.82
CA ASN A 22 -10.20 12.17 -3.63
C ASN A 22 -9.09 13.20 -3.32
N ALA A 23 -7.97 12.75 -2.75
CA ALA A 23 -6.80 13.58 -2.45
C ALA A 23 -6.25 14.28 -3.69
N GLY A 24 -6.36 13.66 -4.87
CA GLY A 24 -6.03 14.28 -6.15
C GLY A 24 -6.74 15.61 -6.36
N ASN A 25 -8.02 15.70 -6.04
CA ASN A 25 -8.79 16.93 -6.16
C ASN A 25 -8.59 17.85 -4.96
N TYR A 26 -8.65 17.31 -3.74
CA TYR A 26 -8.54 18.06 -2.50
C TYR A 26 -7.21 18.84 -2.41
N TYR A 27 -6.08 18.18 -2.70
CA TYR A 27 -4.75 18.80 -2.69
C TYR A 27 -4.36 19.40 -4.05
N ARG A 28 -5.21 19.33 -5.07
CA ARG A 28 -4.90 19.75 -6.44
C ARG A 28 -3.62 19.09 -6.95
N ALA A 29 -3.50 17.77 -6.72
CA ALA A 29 -2.38 17.01 -7.22
C ALA A 29 -2.55 16.72 -8.71
N ASP A 30 -1.45 16.75 -9.46
CA ASP A 30 -1.39 16.42 -10.87
C ASP A 30 -1.26 14.89 -11.07
N ALA A 31 -0.60 14.21 -10.11
CA ALA A 31 -0.47 12.76 -10.09
C ALA A 31 -0.69 12.18 -8.70
N LEU A 32 -1.22 10.95 -8.65
CA LEU A 32 -1.33 10.12 -7.46
C LEU A 32 -0.29 8.99 -7.56
N LEU A 33 0.56 8.84 -6.56
CA LEU A 33 1.49 7.71 -6.45
C LEU A 33 1.06 6.83 -5.28
N TYR A 34 0.91 5.54 -5.53
CA TYR A 34 0.60 4.54 -4.52
C TYR A 34 1.80 3.62 -4.28
N GLY A 35 2.19 3.47 -3.01
CA GLY A 35 3.49 2.90 -2.61
C GLY A 35 3.50 1.45 -2.16
N GLY A 36 2.39 0.70 -2.32
CA GLY A 36 2.34 -0.73 -2.01
C GLY A 36 1.41 -1.12 -0.88
N ASP A 37 1.27 -2.42 -0.65
CA ASP A 37 0.37 -3.05 0.33
C ASP A 37 -1.08 -2.58 0.17
N ILE A 38 -1.63 -2.87 -1.01
CA ILE A 38 -3.01 -2.50 -1.37
C ILE A 38 -4.03 -3.49 -0.79
N THR A 39 -3.64 -4.75 -0.58
CA THR A 39 -4.52 -5.82 -0.12
C THR A 39 -4.56 -5.94 1.41
N GLY A 40 -5.69 -6.45 1.92
CA GLY A 40 -5.89 -6.78 3.34
C GLY A 40 -5.58 -8.24 3.62
N LYS A 41 -5.61 -8.63 4.90
CA LYS A 41 -5.11 -9.92 5.37
C LYS A 41 -6.18 -10.88 5.86
N ALA A 42 -7.41 -10.43 6.14
CA ALA A 42 -8.41 -11.23 6.81
C ALA A 42 -9.79 -11.19 6.16
N LEU A 43 -10.44 -12.35 6.17
CA LEU A 43 -11.78 -12.59 5.68
C LEU A 43 -12.71 -12.80 6.88
N ILE A 44 -13.79 -12.04 6.92
CA ILE A 44 -14.87 -12.18 7.91
C ILE A 44 -16.01 -12.98 7.26
N PHE A 45 -16.38 -14.09 7.86
CA PHE A 45 -17.56 -14.81 7.47
C PHE A 45 -18.81 -14.16 8.08
N ILE A 46 -19.82 -13.96 7.24
CA ILE A 46 -21.15 -13.54 7.64
C ILE A 46 -22.04 -14.74 7.39
N GLU A 47 -22.44 -15.40 8.47
CA GLU A 47 -23.32 -16.56 8.38
C GLU A 47 -24.75 -16.09 8.11
N LYS A 48 -25.39 -16.72 7.11
CA LYS A 48 -26.81 -16.54 6.79
C LYS A 48 -27.58 -17.74 7.31
N ASP A 49 -28.54 -17.51 8.24
CA ASP A 49 -29.40 -18.55 8.74
C ASP A 49 -30.56 -18.89 7.77
N ARG A 50 -31.32 -19.96 8.11
CA ARG A 50 -32.46 -20.41 7.29
C ARG A 50 -33.63 -19.42 7.29
N ASP A 51 -33.71 -18.55 8.27
CA ASP A 51 -34.78 -17.55 8.42
C ASP A 51 -34.41 -16.22 7.72
N GLY A 52 -33.18 -16.14 7.11
CA GLY A 52 -32.71 -14.98 6.37
C GLY A 52 -32.10 -13.90 7.25
N ASN A 53 -31.78 -14.19 8.53
CA ASN A 53 -30.97 -13.33 9.36
C ASN A 53 -29.48 -13.61 9.13
N TYR A 54 -28.63 -12.70 9.60
CA TYR A 54 -27.20 -12.82 9.46
C TYR A 54 -26.52 -12.69 10.81
N GLN A 55 -25.37 -13.35 10.96
CA GLN A 55 -24.50 -13.18 12.13
C GLN A 55 -23.03 -13.19 11.73
N ALA A 56 -22.21 -12.47 12.47
CA ALA A 56 -20.76 -12.41 12.22
C ALA A 56 -20.01 -12.05 13.50
N ASP A 57 -18.81 -12.59 13.64
CA ASP A 57 -17.86 -12.15 14.66
C ASP A 57 -16.89 -11.12 14.05
N PHE A 58 -16.95 -9.89 14.54
CA PHE A 58 -16.10 -8.82 14.03
C PHE A 58 -15.55 -7.94 15.16
N LEU A 59 -14.24 -7.78 15.21
CA LEU A 59 -13.51 -6.99 16.23
C LEU A 59 -13.89 -7.37 17.67
N GLY A 60 -14.04 -8.66 17.94
CA GLY A 60 -14.38 -9.18 19.26
C GLY A 60 -15.85 -9.01 19.67
N THR A 61 -16.70 -8.57 18.76
CA THR A 61 -18.14 -8.42 18.97
C THR A 61 -18.90 -9.41 18.10
N HIS A 62 -19.85 -10.13 18.70
CA HIS A 62 -20.80 -10.94 17.96
C HIS A 62 -21.97 -10.06 17.50
N GLU A 63 -22.08 -9.86 16.18
CA GLU A 63 -23.09 -9.01 15.54
C GLU A 63 -24.22 -9.90 15.02
N VAL A 64 -25.46 -9.60 15.44
CA VAL A 64 -26.69 -10.22 14.92
C VAL A 64 -27.44 -9.18 14.09
N ILE A 65 -27.66 -9.50 12.82
CA ILE A 65 -28.11 -8.55 11.80
C ILE A 65 -29.48 -8.99 11.27
N LYS A 66 -30.43 -8.07 11.27
CA LYS A 66 -31.78 -8.29 10.74
C LYS A 66 -32.00 -7.43 9.50
N GLY A 67 -32.11 -8.08 8.36
CA GLY A 67 -32.42 -7.45 7.09
C GLY A 67 -31.22 -6.77 6.39
N GLU A 68 -31.45 -6.42 5.15
CA GLU A 68 -30.42 -5.97 4.21
C GLU A 68 -29.77 -4.63 4.58
N GLU A 69 -30.49 -3.73 5.24
CA GLU A 69 -29.94 -2.41 5.61
C GLU A 69 -28.86 -2.55 6.68
N GLN A 70 -29.09 -3.34 7.72
CA GLN A 70 -28.09 -3.60 8.76
C GLN A 70 -26.91 -4.39 8.19
N LEU A 71 -27.16 -5.35 7.28
CA LEU A 71 -26.12 -6.08 6.58
C LEU A 71 -25.21 -5.12 5.79
N LYS A 72 -25.78 -4.17 5.07
CA LYS A 72 -25.03 -3.17 4.33
C LYS A 72 -24.16 -2.30 5.25
N ILE A 73 -24.65 -1.92 6.41
CA ILE A 73 -23.89 -1.16 7.40
C ILE A 73 -22.68 -1.98 7.91
N LEU A 74 -22.92 -3.26 8.27
CA LEU A 74 -21.84 -4.13 8.75
C LEU A 74 -20.78 -4.38 7.67
N THR A 75 -21.21 -4.73 6.45
CA THR A 75 -20.27 -4.98 5.34
C THR A 75 -19.44 -3.75 5.02
N GLN A 76 -20.02 -2.54 5.05
CA GLN A 76 -19.25 -1.31 4.88
C GLN A 76 -18.25 -1.10 6.03
N LYS A 77 -18.65 -1.33 7.29
CA LYS A 77 -17.77 -1.25 8.46
C LYS A 77 -16.58 -2.21 8.36
N ILE A 78 -16.81 -3.44 7.87
CA ILE A 78 -15.78 -4.45 7.62
C ILE A 78 -14.81 -3.94 6.54
N MET A 79 -15.34 -3.45 5.42
CA MET A 79 -14.55 -2.95 4.31
C MET A 79 -13.70 -1.71 4.68
N ASP A 80 -14.27 -0.79 5.47
CA ASP A 80 -13.57 0.43 5.89
C ASP A 80 -12.37 0.14 6.80
N ARG A 81 -12.39 -1.01 7.49
CA ARG A 81 -11.30 -1.47 8.36
C ARG A 81 -10.25 -2.33 7.67
N GLY A 82 -10.36 -2.52 6.34
CA GLY A 82 -9.38 -3.31 5.58
C GLY A 82 -9.63 -4.81 5.59
N TYR A 83 -10.82 -5.23 5.99
CA TYR A 83 -11.20 -6.65 5.94
C TYR A 83 -12.01 -6.97 4.70
N TYR A 84 -12.00 -8.25 4.32
CA TYR A 84 -12.93 -8.81 3.35
C TYR A 84 -14.11 -9.46 4.07
N TYR A 85 -15.20 -9.73 3.36
CA TYR A 85 -16.30 -10.51 3.90
C TYR A 85 -16.85 -11.49 2.87
N LYS A 86 -17.37 -12.60 3.35
CA LYS A 86 -18.10 -13.58 2.53
C LYS A 86 -19.37 -13.96 3.26
N ILE A 87 -20.51 -13.95 2.55
CA ILE A 87 -21.79 -14.40 3.08
C ILE A 87 -21.97 -15.86 2.67
N MET A 88 -22.13 -16.77 3.64
CA MET A 88 -22.22 -18.21 3.44
C MET A 88 -23.15 -18.80 4.51
N ASP A 89 -23.64 -20.02 4.29
CA ASP A 89 -24.31 -20.76 5.38
C ASP A 89 -23.30 -21.41 6.33
N GLY A 90 -23.76 -21.86 7.52
CA GLY A 90 -22.87 -22.41 8.54
C GLY A 90 -22.10 -23.65 8.09
N ALA A 91 -22.71 -24.51 7.26
CA ALA A 91 -22.05 -25.74 6.78
C ALA A 91 -20.94 -25.41 5.76
N GLU A 92 -21.17 -24.40 4.91
CA GLU A 92 -20.16 -23.89 3.97
C GLU A 92 -18.97 -23.25 4.72
N ILE A 93 -19.25 -22.47 5.78
CA ILE A 93 -18.22 -21.86 6.64
C ILE A 93 -17.37 -22.94 7.32
N ASP A 94 -18.02 -23.94 7.94
CA ASP A 94 -17.34 -25.05 8.59
C ASP A 94 -16.43 -25.82 7.62
N ALA A 95 -16.92 -26.07 6.40
CA ALA A 95 -16.14 -26.73 5.35
C ALA A 95 -14.94 -25.88 4.91
N ALA A 96 -15.12 -24.58 4.71
CA ALA A 96 -14.05 -23.67 4.33
C ALA A 96 -12.97 -23.58 5.42
N MET A 97 -13.36 -23.47 6.69
CA MET A 97 -12.43 -23.39 7.83
C MET A 97 -11.60 -24.64 8.04
N GLN A 98 -12.03 -25.81 7.55
CA GLN A 98 -11.27 -27.07 7.61
C GLN A 98 -10.24 -27.21 6.49
N SER A 99 -10.28 -26.36 5.47
CA SER A 99 -9.39 -26.42 4.31
C SER A 99 -8.58 -25.13 4.15
N LYS A 100 -7.24 -25.22 4.34
CA LYS A 100 -6.35 -24.07 4.10
C LYS A 100 -6.38 -23.61 2.66
N ASP A 101 -6.52 -24.51 1.70
CA ASP A 101 -6.55 -24.20 0.28
C ASP A 101 -7.85 -23.46 -0.09
N GLU A 102 -8.99 -23.88 0.47
CA GLU A 102 -10.26 -23.19 0.25
C GLU A 102 -10.25 -21.79 0.89
N MET A 103 -9.73 -21.67 2.12
CA MET A 103 -9.55 -20.37 2.78
C MET A 103 -8.67 -19.44 1.94
N HIS A 104 -7.53 -19.93 1.44
CA HIS A 104 -6.64 -19.15 0.58
C HIS A 104 -7.34 -18.69 -0.70
N LYS A 105 -8.08 -19.59 -1.35
CA LYS A 105 -8.86 -19.29 -2.55
C LYS A 105 -9.91 -18.20 -2.27
N LEU A 106 -10.72 -18.34 -1.22
CA LEU A 106 -11.77 -17.38 -0.86
C LEU A 106 -11.18 -15.98 -0.57
N ILE A 107 -10.07 -15.91 0.16
CA ILE A 107 -9.40 -14.63 0.44
C ILE A 107 -8.89 -14.01 -0.85
N THR A 108 -8.21 -14.78 -1.70
CA THR A 108 -7.66 -14.30 -2.98
C THR A 108 -8.77 -13.80 -3.92
N GLU A 109 -9.89 -14.51 -4.02
CA GLU A 109 -11.05 -14.07 -4.79
C GLU A 109 -11.58 -12.71 -4.32
N GLU A 110 -11.73 -12.51 -3.01
CA GLU A 110 -12.22 -11.24 -2.48
C GLU A 110 -11.17 -10.11 -2.56
N MET A 111 -9.85 -10.43 -2.52
CA MET A 111 -8.77 -9.48 -2.82
C MET A 111 -8.89 -8.97 -4.26
N ILE A 112 -8.95 -9.88 -5.23
CA ILE A 112 -9.05 -9.55 -6.65
C ILE A 112 -10.30 -8.70 -6.89
N LYS A 113 -11.46 -9.14 -6.43
CA LYS A 113 -12.73 -8.42 -6.55
C LYS A 113 -12.67 -7.00 -5.95
N ARG A 114 -12.04 -6.84 -4.79
CA ARG A 114 -11.85 -5.52 -4.18
C ARG A 114 -11.00 -4.61 -5.07
N VAL A 115 -9.88 -5.11 -5.55
CA VAL A 115 -8.97 -4.36 -6.42
C VAL A 115 -9.65 -3.99 -7.74
N GLU A 116 -10.36 -4.92 -8.38
CA GLU A 116 -11.13 -4.64 -9.60
C GLU A 116 -12.16 -3.52 -9.40
N ASN A 117 -12.94 -3.59 -8.31
CA ASN A 117 -13.92 -2.54 -7.97
C ASN A 117 -13.24 -1.17 -7.74
N TRP A 118 -12.07 -1.16 -7.13
CA TRP A 118 -11.31 0.06 -6.91
C TRP A 118 -10.71 0.64 -8.18
N LEU A 119 -10.23 -0.22 -9.09
CA LEU A 119 -9.74 0.21 -10.40
C LEU A 119 -10.86 0.80 -11.24
N GLU A 120 -12.07 0.23 -11.18
CA GLU A 120 -13.24 0.78 -11.87
C GLU A 120 -13.66 2.15 -11.31
N LEU A 121 -13.69 2.28 -9.96
CA LEU A 121 -13.93 3.55 -9.30
C LEU A 121 -12.84 4.58 -9.66
N GLY A 122 -11.58 4.16 -9.61
CA GLY A 122 -10.42 4.98 -9.98
C GLY A 122 -10.51 5.45 -11.42
N ARG A 123 -10.81 4.56 -12.36
CA ARG A 123 -11.00 4.87 -13.77
C ARG A 123 -12.05 5.98 -13.96
N SER A 124 -13.21 5.83 -13.33
CA SER A 124 -14.27 6.83 -13.43
C SER A 124 -13.87 8.21 -12.91
N LEU A 125 -13.20 8.28 -11.76
CA LEU A 125 -12.83 9.55 -11.12
C LEU A 125 -11.63 10.21 -11.78
N LEU A 126 -10.61 9.44 -12.16
CA LEU A 126 -9.36 9.96 -12.73
C LEU A 126 -9.58 10.46 -14.17
N THR A 127 -10.39 9.77 -14.97
CA THR A 127 -10.76 10.25 -16.31
C THR A 127 -11.47 11.61 -16.25
N LYS A 128 -12.43 11.77 -15.34
CA LYS A 128 -13.14 13.06 -15.15
C LYS A 128 -12.22 14.19 -14.71
N SER A 129 -11.22 13.90 -13.90
CA SER A 129 -10.27 14.88 -13.37
C SER A 129 -9.01 15.03 -14.22
N GLN A 130 -8.85 14.24 -15.29
CA GLN A 130 -7.66 14.18 -16.16
C GLN A 130 -6.36 13.97 -15.39
N LYS A 131 -6.41 13.11 -14.34
CA LYS A 131 -5.27 12.78 -13.48
C LYS A 131 -4.80 11.35 -13.73
N LYS A 132 -3.56 11.08 -13.34
CA LYS A 132 -2.98 9.74 -13.41
C LYS A 132 -2.67 9.20 -12.03
N MET A 133 -2.89 7.90 -11.86
CA MET A 133 -2.49 7.12 -10.70
C MET A 133 -1.41 6.13 -11.13
N TYR A 134 -0.29 6.16 -10.44
CA TYR A 134 0.83 5.23 -10.59
C TYR A 134 0.77 4.25 -9.42
N LEU A 135 0.57 2.97 -9.70
CA LEU A 135 0.22 1.96 -8.72
C LEU A 135 1.33 0.94 -8.58
N LEU A 136 1.92 0.88 -7.40
CA LEU A 136 2.86 -0.12 -6.96
C LEU A 136 2.18 -1.09 -6.00
N LEU A 137 2.53 -2.37 -6.04
CA LEU A 137 2.26 -3.36 -5.00
C LEU A 137 3.31 -3.28 -3.89
N GLY A 138 3.03 -3.93 -2.75
CA GLY A 138 3.98 -4.14 -1.70
C GLY A 138 4.35 -5.63 -1.54
N ASN A 139 5.12 -5.93 -0.51
CA ASN A 139 5.57 -7.29 -0.26
C ASN A 139 4.47 -8.21 0.31
N ASP A 140 3.41 -7.64 0.87
CA ASP A 140 2.26 -8.39 1.40
C ASP A 140 1.20 -8.73 0.31
N ASP A 141 1.31 -8.10 -0.85
CA ASP A 141 0.36 -8.29 -1.95
C ASP A 141 0.64 -9.58 -2.73
N PRO A 142 -0.33 -10.53 -2.84
CA PRO A 142 -0.16 -11.73 -3.65
C PRO A 142 0.03 -11.40 -5.14
N ARG A 143 0.80 -12.25 -5.83
CA ARG A 143 1.04 -12.07 -7.29
C ARG A 143 -0.23 -12.14 -8.13
N ASP A 144 -1.23 -12.91 -7.71
CA ASP A 144 -2.52 -13.01 -8.39
C ASP A 144 -3.23 -11.66 -8.53
N VAL A 145 -3.01 -10.75 -7.56
CA VAL A 145 -3.53 -9.37 -7.60
C VAL A 145 -2.85 -8.53 -8.68
N LEU A 146 -1.60 -8.82 -9.03
CA LEU A 146 -0.89 -8.10 -10.10
C LEU A 146 -1.56 -8.28 -11.46
N ASP A 147 -2.12 -9.45 -11.74
CA ASP A 147 -2.82 -9.69 -13.01
C ASP A 147 -4.14 -8.91 -13.06
N ALA A 148 -4.84 -8.80 -11.93
CA ALA A 148 -6.03 -7.94 -11.83
C ALA A 148 -5.68 -6.47 -12.05
N ILE A 149 -4.57 -5.99 -11.47
CA ILE A 149 -4.08 -4.62 -11.69
C ILE A 149 -3.74 -4.40 -13.16
N ARG A 150 -2.97 -5.29 -13.79
CA ARG A 150 -2.58 -5.20 -15.20
C ARG A 150 -3.77 -5.17 -16.14
N SER A 151 -4.80 -5.98 -15.88
CA SER A 151 -6.03 -5.99 -16.68
C SER A 151 -6.86 -4.72 -16.50
N GLY A 152 -6.73 -4.06 -15.36
CA GLY A 152 -7.40 -2.81 -15.03
C GLY A 152 -6.65 -1.54 -15.44
N THR A 153 -5.40 -1.65 -15.97
CA THR A 153 -4.62 -0.49 -16.42
C THR A 153 -5.24 0.21 -17.63
N ASN A 154 -5.06 1.51 -17.71
CA ASN A 154 -5.45 2.35 -18.83
C ASN A 154 -4.56 3.61 -18.87
N GLU A 155 -4.95 4.62 -19.63
CA GLU A 155 -4.22 5.90 -19.72
C GLU A 155 -4.14 6.68 -18.40
N ASN A 156 -5.04 6.42 -17.45
CA ASN A 156 -5.11 7.10 -16.14
C ASN A 156 -4.62 6.23 -14.98
N ILE A 157 -4.54 4.89 -15.15
CA ILE A 157 -4.06 3.94 -14.13
C ILE A 157 -2.88 3.19 -14.68
N ILE A 158 -1.71 3.43 -14.12
CA ILE A 158 -0.42 2.96 -14.64
C ILE A 158 0.19 1.98 -13.64
N ASP A 159 0.41 0.74 -14.09
CA ASP A 159 1.17 -0.26 -13.35
C ASP A 159 2.67 0.05 -13.42
N VAL A 160 3.28 0.28 -12.27
CA VAL A 160 4.73 0.57 -12.16
C VAL A 160 5.52 -0.57 -11.50
N ASN A 161 4.92 -1.74 -11.30
CA ASN A 161 5.56 -2.89 -10.66
C ASN A 161 6.72 -3.43 -11.51
N GLU A 162 7.93 -3.40 -10.96
CA GLU A 162 9.19 -3.79 -11.62
C GLU A 162 9.40 -3.07 -12.97
N LYS A 163 9.05 -1.77 -13.03
CA LYS A 163 9.13 -0.97 -14.26
C LYS A 163 9.74 0.39 -14.02
N ASN A 164 10.31 0.93 -15.12
CA ASN A 164 10.53 2.35 -15.23
C ASN A 164 9.23 3.04 -15.62
N PHE A 165 8.99 4.24 -15.12
CA PHE A 165 7.83 5.06 -15.48
C PHE A 165 8.24 6.52 -15.67
N THR A 166 7.37 7.29 -16.31
CA THR A 166 7.58 8.72 -16.51
C THR A 166 6.30 9.47 -16.13
N LEU A 167 6.45 10.48 -15.28
CA LEU A 167 5.36 11.40 -14.96
C LEU A 167 5.11 12.37 -16.12
N ASP A 168 3.92 12.96 -16.20
CA ASP A 168 3.54 13.90 -17.28
C ASP A 168 4.43 15.15 -17.36
N CYS A 169 5.13 15.50 -16.28
CA CYS A 169 6.15 16.55 -16.26
C CYS A 169 7.54 16.10 -16.78
N GLY A 170 7.67 14.88 -17.28
CA GLY A 170 8.93 14.33 -17.80
C GLY A 170 9.94 13.90 -16.73
N ILE A 171 9.50 13.71 -15.48
CA ILE A 171 10.33 13.11 -14.43
C ILE A 171 10.20 11.59 -14.52
N GLU A 172 11.35 10.93 -14.63
CA GLU A 172 11.43 9.47 -14.67
C GLU A 172 11.42 8.87 -13.26
N GLY A 173 11.03 7.62 -13.14
CA GLY A 173 11.09 6.90 -11.88
C GLY A 173 11.20 5.39 -12.08
N ILE A 174 11.45 4.71 -10.97
CA ILE A 174 11.44 3.24 -10.89
C ILE A 174 10.42 2.78 -9.87
N GLY A 175 9.76 1.65 -10.12
CA GLY A 175 8.81 1.02 -9.20
C GLY A 175 9.32 -0.35 -8.74
N VAL A 176 9.53 -0.52 -7.42
CA VAL A 176 10.05 -1.76 -6.81
C VAL A 176 9.12 -2.19 -5.68
N PRO A 177 8.31 -3.27 -5.88
CA PRO A 177 7.27 -3.70 -4.94
C PRO A 177 7.79 -4.56 -3.79
N PHE A 178 9.05 -4.92 -3.79
CA PHE A 178 9.64 -5.89 -2.86
C PHE A 178 10.12 -5.28 -1.56
N SER A 179 10.26 -6.16 -0.54
CA SER A 179 10.96 -5.89 0.71
C SER A 179 12.12 -6.86 0.89
N ASN A 180 13.06 -6.52 1.77
CA ASN A 180 13.97 -7.51 2.37
C ASN A 180 13.17 -8.53 3.19
N VAL A 181 13.79 -9.67 3.48
CA VAL A 181 13.10 -10.78 4.17
C VAL A 181 12.59 -10.35 5.54
N THR A 182 11.29 -10.47 5.74
CA THR A 182 10.61 -10.21 7.02
C THR A 182 10.45 -11.50 7.84
N PRO A 183 10.17 -11.39 9.15
CA PRO A 183 9.88 -12.57 9.97
C PRO A 183 8.66 -13.38 9.49
N TRP A 184 7.75 -12.75 8.74
CA TRP A 184 6.52 -13.38 8.24
C TRP A 184 6.70 -14.12 6.91
N LYS A 185 7.81 -13.88 6.18
CA LYS A 185 8.11 -14.50 4.88
C LYS A 185 6.98 -14.28 3.88
N LEU A 186 6.69 -13.03 3.62
CA LEU A 186 5.60 -12.59 2.76
C LEU A 186 5.91 -12.83 1.27
N PRO A 187 4.91 -12.80 0.37
CA PRO A 187 5.08 -13.12 -1.06
C PRO A 187 6.12 -12.27 -1.79
N GLY A 188 6.28 -11.00 -1.41
CA GLY A 188 7.22 -10.07 -2.02
C GLY A 188 8.52 -9.88 -1.22
N ASP A 189 8.79 -10.74 -0.21
CA ASP A 189 10.06 -10.73 0.50
C ASP A 189 11.16 -11.37 -0.35
N VAL A 190 12.26 -10.68 -0.55
CA VAL A 190 13.40 -11.16 -1.32
C VAL A 190 14.72 -10.94 -0.57
N PRO A 191 15.78 -11.73 -0.83
CA PRO A 191 17.10 -11.46 -0.30
C PRO A 191 17.64 -10.09 -0.71
N GLU A 192 18.49 -9.48 0.11
CA GLU A 192 19.05 -8.14 -0.11
C GLU A 192 19.83 -8.05 -1.43
N ASP A 193 20.57 -9.10 -1.82
CA ASP A 193 21.31 -9.14 -3.07
C ASP A 193 20.40 -9.19 -4.30
N GLU A 194 19.27 -9.90 -4.21
CA GLU A 194 18.25 -9.91 -5.24
C GLU A 194 17.57 -8.53 -5.34
N LEU A 195 17.21 -7.93 -4.20
CA LEU A 195 16.61 -6.59 -4.16
C LEU A 195 17.55 -5.55 -4.75
N GLN A 196 18.84 -5.59 -4.39
CA GLN A 196 19.87 -4.73 -4.96
C GLN A 196 19.94 -4.86 -6.49
N SER A 197 19.98 -6.09 -6.99
CA SER A 197 20.05 -6.37 -8.43
C SER A 197 18.83 -5.82 -9.18
N LYS A 198 17.63 -5.99 -8.62
CA LYS A 198 16.38 -5.46 -9.19
C LYS A 198 16.39 -3.93 -9.26
N ILE A 199 16.80 -3.26 -8.18
CA ILE A 199 16.89 -1.80 -8.14
C ILE A 199 17.92 -1.30 -9.16
N GLU A 200 19.12 -1.88 -9.19
CA GLU A 200 20.17 -1.46 -10.12
C GLU A 200 19.79 -1.65 -11.58
N LYS A 201 19.13 -2.75 -11.90
CA LYS A 201 18.62 -3.00 -13.26
C LYS A 201 17.65 -1.90 -13.70
N LEU A 202 16.69 -1.52 -12.86
CA LEU A 202 15.73 -0.46 -13.18
C LEU A 202 16.41 0.91 -13.23
N ALA A 203 17.27 1.22 -12.26
CA ALA A 203 18.00 2.49 -12.21
C ALA A 203 18.88 2.70 -13.44
N SER A 204 19.47 1.64 -14.02
CA SER A 204 20.27 1.73 -15.26
C SER A 204 19.46 2.17 -16.48
N GLY A 205 18.14 2.04 -16.45
CA GLY A 205 17.23 2.48 -17.51
C GLY A 205 16.78 3.95 -17.39
N VAL A 206 17.14 4.64 -16.30
CA VAL A 206 16.77 6.04 -16.06
C VAL A 206 17.85 6.96 -16.65
N GLN A 207 17.44 7.90 -17.50
CA GLN A 207 18.36 8.82 -18.19
C GLN A 207 18.86 9.94 -17.26
N ASP A 208 17.96 10.54 -16.48
CA ASP A 208 18.27 11.65 -15.56
C ASP A 208 18.08 11.21 -14.10
N ILE A 209 18.99 10.35 -13.63
CA ILE A 209 18.88 9.67 -12.34
C ILE A 209 18.80 10.65 -11.15
N HIS A 210 19.51 11.78 -11.22
CA HIS A 210 19.53 12.76 -10.14
C HIS A 210 18.24 13.60 -10.01
N HIS A 211 17.40 13.60 -11.03
CA HIS A 211 16.07 14.21 -10.99
C HIS A 211 14.95 13.15 -11.02
N SER A 212 15.28 11.88 -10.74
CA SER A 212 14.31 10.78 -10.74
C SER A 212 13.63 10.57 -9.39
N ILE A 213 12.61 9.71 -9.41
CA ILE A 213 11.87 9.24 -8.25
C ILE A 213 12.07 7.74 -8.11
N PHE A 214 12.54 7.29 -6.96
CA PHE A 214 12.52 5.89 -6.56
C PHE A 214 11.24 5.63 -5.77
N LEU A 215 10.32 4.86 -6.33
CA LEU A 215 9.12 4.35 -5.66
C LEU A 215 9.40 2.91 -5.25
N ILE A 216 9.90 2.71 -4.04
CA ILE A 216 10.33 1.42 -3.52
C ILE A 216 9.57 1.16 -2.23
N HIS A 217 8.87 0.03 -2.15
CA HIS A 217 7.98 -0.23 -1.02
C HIS A 217 8.68 -0.18 0.32
N VAL A 218 9.77 -0.95 0.51
CA VAL A 218 10.54 -0.96 1.76
C VAL A 218 11.42 0.29 1.91
N PRO A 219 11.53 0.91 3.11
CA PRO A 219 12.42 2.04 3.36
C PRO A 219 13.90 1.62 3.49
N PRO A 220 14.83 2.58 3.33
CA PRO A 220 16.25 2.35 3.59
C PRO A 220 16.55 2.17 5.08
N VAL A 221 17.41 1.21 5.41
CA VAL A 221 17.84 0.91 6.79
C VAL A 221 18.57 2.10 7.45
N ASP A 222 18.57 2.12 8.79
CA ASP A 222 19.23 3.13 9.64
C ASP A 222 18.75 4.56 9.35
N THR A 223 17.46 4.76 9.29
CA THR A 223 16.82 6.06 9.09
C THR A 223 15.65 6.25 10.05
N ALA A 224 15.15 7.48 10.19
CA ALA A 224 13.96 7.75 11.00
C ALA A 224 12.65 7.21 10.36
N ILE A 225 12.71 6.58 9.19
CA ILE A 225 11.53 6.09 8.46
C ILE A 225 11.50 4.55 8.36
N ASP A 226 12.35 3.84 9.12
CA ASP A 226 12.42 2.38 9.15
C ASP A 226 12.46 1.78 10.56
N GLU A 227 12.13 2.57 11.59
CA GLU A 227 12.04 2.08 12.95
C GLU A 227 10.73 1.32 13.17
N ALA A 228 10.81 0.07 13.64
CA ALA A 228 9.65 -0.74 14.01
C ALA A 228 9.81 -1.30 15.43
N PRO A 229 8.72 -1.70 16.09
CA PRO A 229 8.80 -2.42 17.36
C PRO A 229 9.67 -3.66 17.25
N LEU A 230 10.62 -3.82 18.16
CA LEU A 230 11.45 -5.03 18.23
C LEU A 230 10.57 -6.23 18.58
N LEU A 231 10.67 -7.28 17.76
CA LEU A 231 9.95 -8.52 17.99
C LEU A 231 10.85 -9.56 18.63
N GLU A 232 10.31 -10.27 19.62
CA GLU A 232 10.88 -11.47 20.21
C GLU A 232 9.81 -12.57 20.16
N ASP A 233 10.07 -13.66 19.46
CA ASP A 233 9.07 -14.72 19.17
C ASP A 233 7.76 -14.17 18.58
N LEU A 234 7.86 -13.25 17.62
CA LEU A 234 6.74 -12.54 16.97
C LEU A 234 5.87 -11.70 17.93
N LYS A 235 6.34 -11.38 19.12
CA LYS A 235 5.68 -10.49 20.09
C LYS A 235 6.49 -9.22 20.29
N ILE A 236 5.78 -8.11 20.44
CA ILE A 236 6.43 -6.81 20.71
C ILE A 236 7.19 -6.88 22.04
N LYS A 237 8.47 -6.54 22.01
CA LYS A 237 9.32 -6.48 23.20
C LYS A 237 9.08 -5.16 23.96
N VAL A 238 8.63 -5.31 25.19
CA VAL A 238 8.40 -4.19 26.11
C VAL A 238 9.29 -4.37 27.34
N ASP A 239 9.93 -3.30 27.77
CA ASP A 239 10.65 -3.26 29.06
C ASP A 239 10.17 -2.06 29.93
N VAL A 240 10.90 -1.80 31.01
CA VAL A 240 10.58 -0.72 31.95
C VAL A 240 10.64 0.70 31.32
N THR A 241 11.28 0.83 30.15
CA THR A 241 11.41 2.10 29.41
C THR A 241 10.35 2.23 28.31
N GLY A 242 9.55 1.20 28.04
CA GLY A 242 8.50 1.17 27.02
C GLY A 242 8.77 0.16 25.89
N ILE A 243 8.16 0.40 24.74
CA ILE A 243 8.36 -0.42 23.53
C ILE A 243 9.78 -0.17 23.00
N LYS A 244 10.53 -1.23 22.81
CA LYS A 244 11.83 -1.16 22.10
C LYS A 244 11.61 -1.12 20.61
N THR A 245 12.36 -0.28 19.92
CA THR A 245 12.40 -0.19 18.46
C THR A 245 13.72 -0.71 17.90
N THR A 246 13.71 -1.08 16.64
CA THR A 246 14.89 -1.46 15.85
C THR A 246 14.70 -1.01 14.43
N HIS A 247 15.80 -0.85 13.71
CA HIS A 247 15.80 -0.58 12.29
C HIS A 247 15.53 -1.88 11.52
N VAL A 248 14.56 -1.87 10.61
CA VAL A 248 14.11 -3.04 9.84
C VAL A 248 14.09 -2.81 8.34
N GLY A 249 14.50 -1.63 7.90
CA GLY A 249 14.60 -1.28 6.49
C GLY A 249 15.66 -2.08 5.73
N SER A 250 15.79 -1.86 4.43
CA SER A 250 16.66 -2.59 3.54
C SER A 250 18.04 -1.95 3.38
N ILE A 251 19.09 -2.77 3.49
CA ILE A 251 20.48 -2.40 3.17
C ILE A 251 20.61 -2.12 1.68
N ALA A 252 20.00 -2.91 0.84
CA ALA A 252 20.02 -2.74 -0.62
C ALA A 252 19.43 -1.40 -1.04
N VAL A 253 18.28 -1.01 -0.46
CA VAL A 253 17.63 0.27 -0.74
C VAL A 253 18.54 1.43 -0.30
N ARG A 254 19.12 1.36 0.89
CA ARG A 254 20.06 2.38 1.36
C ARG A 254 21.26 2.52 0.42
N SER A 255 21.91 1.39 0.08
CA SER A 255 23.07 1.36 -0.82
C SER A 255 22.73 1.92 -2.20
N ALA A 256 21.57 1.59 -2.74
CA ALA A 256 21.12 2.12 -4.03
C ALA A 256 20.87 3.63 -3.97
N ILE A 257 20.26 4.15 -2.91
CA ILE A 257 20.06 5.61 -2.73
C ILE A 257 21.41 6.31 -2.60
N GLU A 258 22.34 5.78 -1.83
CA GLU A 258 23.71 6.33 -1.69
C GLU A 258 24.46 6.36 -3.03
N LYS A 259 24.31 5.33 -3.85
CA LYS A 259 24.96 5.19 -5.15
C LYS A 259 24.36 6.12 -6.20
N PHE A 260 23.05 6.12 -6.35
CA PHE A 260 22.36 6.79 -7.46
C PHE A 260 21.89 8.20 -7.15
N GLN A 261 21.69 8.54 -5.89
CA GLN A 261 21.24 9.87 -5.43
C GLN A 261 20.03 10.41 -6.22
N PRO A 262 18.90 9.67 -6.32
CA PRO A 262 17.71 10.21 -6.94
C PRO A 262 17.23 11.46 -6.18
N MET A 263 16.43 12.31 -6.80
CA MET A 263 15.85 13.49 -6.13
C MET A 263 14.98 13.11 -4.94
N LEU A 264 14.21 12.04 -5.11
CA LEU A 264 13.16 11.61 -4.17
C LEU A 264 13.13 10.09 -4.09
N SER A 265 12.96 9.55 -2.88
CA SER A 265 12.65 8.13 -2.64
C SER A 265 11.41 8.02 -1.77
N LEU A 266 10.42 7.27 -2.24
CA LEU A 266 9.09 7.15 -1.64
C LEU A 266 8.89 5.72 -1.16
N HIS A 267 8.48 5.57 0.09
CA HIS A 267 8.40 4.29 0.80
C HIS A 267 7.11 4.14 1.60
N GLY A 268 6.76 2.92 1.95
CA GLY A 268 5.74 2.52 2.88
C GLY A 268 6.25 1.47 3.85
N HIS A 269 5.55 0.33 3.94
CA HIS A 269 5.94 -0.89 4.64
C HIS A 269 5.99 -0.79 6.17
N ILE A 270 6.63 0.22 6.73
CA ILE A 270 6.73 0.43 8.17
C ILE A 270 5.70 1.49 8.59
N HIS A 271 4.55 1.03 9.03
CA HIS A 271 3.37 1.88 9.31
C HIS A 271 3.63 2.93 10.38
N GLU A 272 4.41 2.56 11.40
CA GLU A 272 4.71 3.40 12.56
C GLU A 272 5.74 4.50 12.23
N SER A 273 6.59 4.27 11.23
CA SER A 273 7.71 5.14 10.91
C SER A 273 7.36 6.28 9.95
N ARG A 274 6.25 6.97 10.25
CA ARG A 274 5.86 8.17 9.52
C ARG A 274 6.90 9.27 9.65
N GLY A 275 7.53 9.64 8.54
CA GLY A 275 8.58 10.64 8.60
C GLY A 275 9.24 10.95 7.28
N VAL A 276 10.35 11.66 7.41
CA VAL A 276 11.28 11.97 6.31
C VAL A 276 12.71 11.72 6.77
N ALA A 277 13.56 11.31 5.85
CA ALA A 277 14.99 11.15 6.07
C ALA A 277 15.76 11.73 4.88
N ARG A 278 17.04 12.02 5.07
CA ARG A 278 17.94 12.42 3.97
C ARG A 278 19.13 11.49 3.90
N ILE A 279 19.37 10.96 2.69
CA ILE A 279 20.58 10.19 2.37
C ILE A 279 21.31 10.96 1.26
N GLY A 280 22.38 11.67 1.62
CA GLY A 280 23.03 12.58 0.70
C GLY A 280 22.08 13.68 0.22
N LYS A 281 21.83 13.74 -1.09
CA LYS A 281 20.92 14.72 -1.71
C LYS A 281 19.47 14.22 -1.79
N THR A 282 19.25 12.93 -1.62
CA THR A 282 17.92 12.31 -1.74
C THR A 282 17.06 12.61 -0.53
N LEU A 283 15.82 13.05 -0.75
CA LEU A 283 14.79 13.09 0.26
C LEU A 283 14.03 11.75 0.24
N CYS A 284 14.01 11.04 1.36
CA CYS A 284 13.24 9.81 1.56
C CYS A 284 11.98 10.13 2.38
N ILE A 285 10.83 9.61 1.97
CA ILE A 285 9.53 9.85 2.64
C ILE A 285 8.83 8.52 2.87
N ASN A 286 8.38 8.30 4.11
CA ASN A 286 7.39 7.31 4.48
C ASN A 286 6.18 8.03 5.10
N PRO A 287 4.97 7.98 4.50
CA PRO A 287 3.80 8.67 5.05
C PRO A 287 3.25 7.98 6.29
N GLY A 288 3.66 6.73 6.56
CA GLY A 288 3.06 5.86 7.56
C GLY A 288 1.66 5.39 7.18
N SER A 289 1.05 4.58 8.03
CA SER A 289 -0.33 4.09 7.82
C SER A 289 -1.14 4.06 9.11
N GLU A 290 -2.43 4.38 9.00
CA GLU A 290 -3.47 4.24 10.04
C GLU A 290 -4.79 3.76 9.42
N TYR A 291 -4.69 2.88 8.43
CA TYR A 291 -5.84 2.40 7.65
C TYR A 291 -6.94 1.77 8.52
N GLU A 292 -6.57 1.09 9.59
CA GLU A 292 -7.52 0.44 10.51
C GLU A 292 -8.45 1.44 11.21
N GLN A 293 -8.01 2.66 11.39
CA GLN A 293 -8.82 3.76 11.93
C GLN A 293 -9.57 4.51 10.84
N GLY A 294 -9.42 4.09 9.58
CA GLY A 294 -9.97 4.77 8.42
C GLY A 294 -9.29 6.13 8.12
N VAL A 295 -8.10 6.35 8.67
CA VAL A 295 -7.31 7.56 8.43
C VAL A 295 -6.35 7.32 7.27
N LEU A 296 -6.44 8.15 6.23
CA LEU A 296 -5.44 8.17 5.17
C LEU A 296 -4.25 9.02 5.59
N ARG A 297 -3.07 8.43 5.64
CA ARG A 297 -1.81 9.15 5.73
C ARG A 297 -1.21 9.32 4.34
N GLY A 298 -0.60 10.47 4.09
CA GLY A 298 -0.02 10.75 2.79
C GLY A 298 1.02 11.86 2.83
N ALA A 299 1.61 12.14 1.67
CA ALA A 299 2.53 13.24 1.44
C ALA A 299 2.12 14.04 0.21
N VAL A 300 2.06 15.37 0.34
CA VAL A 300 1.93 16.32 -0.77
C VAL A 300 3.34 16.79 -1.14
N ILE A 301 3.74 16.60 -2.38
CA ILE A 301 5.10 16.87 -2.86
C ILE A 301 5.01 17.82 -4.05
N ASN A 302 5.74 18.93 -4.02
CA ASN A 302 5.76 19.92 -5.08
C ASN A 302 7.12 19.93 -5.78
N ILE A 303 7.11 19.78 -7.10
CA ILE A 303 8.29 19.76 -7.95
C ILE A 303 8.21 20.89 -8.96
N ASP A 304 9.29 21.59 -9.15
CA ASP A 304 9.43 22.58 -10.23
C ASP A 304 9.66 21.86 -11.56
N GLU A 305 8.75 22.01 -12.50
CA GLU A 305 8.79 21.30 -13.78
C GLU A 305 9.97 21.71 -14.65
N LYS A 306 10.35 23.00 -14.61
CA LYS A 306 11.44 23.52 -15.46
C LYS A 306 12.81 23.06 -14.97
N SER A 307 13.05 23.19 -13.68
CA SER A 307 14.35 22.80 -13.07
C SER A 307 14.39 21.36 -12.60
N LYS A 308 13.26 20.63 -12.65
CA LYS A 308 13.09 19.28 -12.12
C LYS A 308 13.57 19.13 -10.67
N LYS A 309 13.36 20.16 -9.83
CA LYS A 309 13.82 20.19 -8.45
C LYS A 309 12.66 20.13 -7.47
N LEU A 310 12.85 19.39 -6.39
CA LEU A 310 11.94 19.39 -5.25
C LEU A 310 11.85 20.81 -4.66
N ARG A 311 10.63 21.31 -4.47
CA ARG A 311 10.36 22.62 -3.87
C ARG A 311 9.89 22.51 -2.44
N SER A 312 8.96 21.62 -2.18
CA SER A 312 8.43 21.39 -0.83
C SER A 312 7.78 20.02 -0.70
N HIS A 313 7.65 19.57 0.52
CA HIS A 313 6.87 18.40 0.89
C HIS A 313 6.10 18.70 2.17
N LEU A 314 4.98 17.99 2.38
CA LEU A 314 4.15 18.08 3.58
C LEU A 314 3.51 16.73 3.85
N LEU A 315 3.74 16.17 5.04
CA LEU A 315 3.01 14.99 5.50
C LEU A 315 1.62 15.40 5.98
N VAL A 316 0.60 14.72 5.48
CA VAL A 316 -0.81 15.01 5.73
C VAL A 316 -1.55 13.80 6.27
N SER A 317 -2.73 14.02 6.88
CA SER A 317 -3.66 12.98 7.34
C SER A 317 -5.09 13.45 7.11
N GLY A 318 -6.00 12.51 6.80
CA GLY A 318 -7.40 12.86 6.56
C GLY A 318 -8.37 11.68 6.67
#